data_96fb1c19a0d5f4e942172155eda01e01
#
_entry.id   96fb1c19a0d5f4e942172155eda01e01
#
_cell.length_a   1.000
_cell.length_b   1.000
_cell.length_c   1.000
_cell.angle_alpha   90.00
_cell.angle_beta   90.00
_cell.angle_gamma   90.00
#
_symmetry.space_group_name_H-M   'P 1'
#
loop_
_entity.id
_entity.type
_entity.pdbx_description
1 polymer ?
#
loop_
_entity_poly.entity_id
_entity_poly.type
_entity_poly.pdbx_seq_one_letter_code
_entity_poly.pdbx_strand_id
1 'polypeptide(L)'
;VLGANNGFTESHIIIIDITKFGDGGTIEKLLEKANIIINRNLLPYDIKQGRNYLTPGGIRLGSQECTRLGMKEQEMIEIANLIKRLIINNENPLKIRSEVNELKSSFQTINYCFKSNTKAYEYINIQ
;
A
#
# COMPACT_ATOMS: atom_id res chain seq x y z
N VAL A 1 12.84 -2.27 -1.13
CA VAL A 1 12.54 -0.86 -1.44
C VAL A 1 13.65 -0.31 -2.30
N LEU A 2 13.31 0.42 -3.36
CA LEU A 2 14.29 1.09 -4.21
C LEU A 2 14.93 2.30 -3.50
N GLY A 3 16.12 2.70 -3.97
CA GLY A 3 16.79 3.91 -3.48
C GLY A 3 17.61 3.74 -2.20
N ALA A 4 17.93 2.52 -1.79
CA ALA A 4 18.69 2.26 -0.56
C ALA A 4 20.03 3.03 -0.48
N ASN A 5 20.74 3.16 -1.61
CA ASN A 5 22.02 3.91 -1.67
C ASN A 5 21.85 5.42 -1.43
N ASN A 6 20.62 5.94 -1.55
CA ASN A 6 20.29 7.35 -1.38
C ASN A 6 19.42 7.60 -0.14
N GLY A 7 19.37 6.66 0.82
CA GLY A 7 18.52 6.76 2.00
C GLY A 7 17.04 6.52 1.72
N PHE A 8 16.71 5.82 0.61
CA PHE A 8 15.37 5.55 0.11
C PHE A 8 14.67 6.79 -0.47
N THR A 9 13.48 7.11 -0.01
CA THR A 9 12.68 8.24 -0.51
C THR A 9 12.33 9.20 0.61
N GLU A 10 12.34 10.49 0.32
CA GLU A 10 11.80 11.55 1.19
C GLU A 10 10.37 11.96 0.80
N SER A 11 9.79 11.28 -0.20
CA SER A 11 8.42 11.52 -0.64
C SER A 11 7.44 10.51 -0.03
N HIS A 12 6.14 10.74 -0.26
CA HIS A 12 5.07 9.82 0.12
C HIS A 12 4.98 8.56 -0.76
N ILE A 13 5.81 8.43 -1.80
CA ILE A 13 5.79 7.30 -2.74
C ILE A 13 6.91 6.33 -2.41
N ILE A 14 6.57 5.05 -2.25
CA ILE A 14 7.50 3.96 -2.01
C ILE A 14 7.39 2.97 -3.16
N ILE A 15 8.52 2.64 -3.80
CA ILE A 15 8.59 1.61 -4.84
C ILE A 15 9.36 0.41 -4.31
N ILE A 16 8.76 -0.77 -4.46
CA ILE A 16 9.31 -2.03 -3.98
C ILE A 16 9.53 -2.97 -5.16
N ASP A 17 10.74 -3.48 -5.31
CA ASP A 17 11.05 -4.59 -6.18
C ASP A 17 10.52 -5.89 -5.56
N ILE A 18 9.60 -6.55 -6.27
CA ILE A 18 8.98 -7.80 -5.82
C ILE A 18 9.32 -8.97 -6.76
N THR A 19 10.29 -8.82 -7.63
CA THR A 19 10.66 -9.84 -8.64
C THR A 19 10.97 -11.20 -8.05
N LYS A 20 11.44 -11.24 -6.79
CA LYS A 20 11.69 -12.49 -6.04
C LYS A 20 10.41 -13.22 -5.63
N PHE A 21 9.26 -12.57 -5.65
CA PHE A 21 7.97 -13.09 -5.17
C PHE A 21 6.93 -13.23 -6.28
N GLY A 22 7.28 -12.80 -7.51
CA GLY A 22 6.41 -12.86 -8.65
C GLY A 22 6.42 -11.59 -9.49
N ASP A 23 5.27 -11.19 -9.97
CA ASP A 23 5.07 -9.94 -10.72
C ASP A 23 4.09 -9.01 -9.99
N GLY A 24 4.20 -7.72 -10.31
CA GLY A 24 3.39 -6.67 -9.67
C GLY A 24 1.89 -6.83 -9.87
N GLY A 25 1.46 -7.38 -11.01
CA GLY A 25 0.05 -7.60 -11.28
C GLY A 25 -0.56 -8.71 -10.40
N THR A 26 0.19 -9.77 -10.16
CA THR A 26 -0.21 -10.86 -9.24
C THR A 26 -0.26 -10.37 -7.80
N ILE A 27 0.78 -9.64 -7.36
CA ILE A 27 0.85 -9.11 -6.00
C ILE A 27 -0.22 -8.04 -5.76
N GLU A 28 -0.49 -7.15 -6.71
CA GLU A 28 -1.58 -6.17 -6.63
C GLU A 28 -2.92 -6.86 -6.34
N LYS A 29 -3.29 -7.89 -7.12
CA LYS A 29 -4.52 -8.67 -6.93
C LYS A 29 -4.56 -9.43 -5.60
N LEU A 30 -3.42 -9.92 -5.12
CA LEU A 30 -3.32 -10.59 -3.83
C LEU A 30 -3.62 -9.61 -2.68
N LEU A 31 -3.01 -8.43 -2.70
CA LEU A 31 -3.19 -7.39 -1.69
C LEU A 31 -4.61 -6.81 -1.72
N GLU A 32 -5.19 -6.64 -2.91
CA GLU A 32 -6.57 -6.19 -3.09
C GLU A 32 -7.59 -7.11 -2.38
N LYS A 33 -7.38 -8.43 -2.42
CA LYS A 33 -8.22 -9.40 -1.69
C LYS A 33 -8.21 -9.16 -0.18
N ALA A 34 -7.15 -8.57 0.34
CA ALA A 34 -7.01 -8.19 1.74
C ALA A 34 -7.37 -6.72 2.03
N ASN A 35 -8.02 -6.01 1.11
CA ASN A 35 -8.34 -4.58 1.19
C ASN A 35 -7.10 -3.65 1.28
N ILE A 36 -5.94 -4.10 0.82
CA ILE A 36 -4.75 -3.28 0.69
C ILE A 36 -4.61 -2.87 -0.78
N ILE A 37 -4.93 -1.61 -1.06
CA ILE A 37 -4.93 -1.07 -2.42
C ILE A 37 -3.59 -0.41 -2.72
N ILE A 38 -2.92 -0.95 -3.74
CA ILE A 38 -1.63 -0.46 -4.24
C ILE A 38 -1.66 -0.39 -5.76
N ASN A 39 -0.58 0.06 -6.37
CA ASN A 39 -0.40 -0.02 -7.82
C ASN A 39 0.76 -0.94 -8.18
N ARG A 40 0.61 -1.70 -9.26
CA ARG A 40 1.75 -2.32 -9.95
C ARG A 40 2.59 -1.22 -10.60
N ASN A 41 3.90 -1.40 -10.68
CA ASN A 41 4.81 -0.38 -11.19
C ASN A 41 5.97 -0.99 -11.95
N LEU A 42 6.24 -0.49 -13.17
CA LEU A 42 7.43 -0.87 -13.91
C LEU A 42 8.70 -0.39 -13.18
N LEU A 43 9.66 -1.27 -13.08
CA LEU A 43 11.00 -0.95 -12.59
C LEU A 43 11.88 -0.48 -13.76
N PRO A 44 12.97 0.26 -13.49
CA PRO A 44 13.84 0.82 -14.54
C PRO A 44 14.37 -0.21 -15.55
N TYR A 45 14.48 -1.47 -15.15
CA TYR A 45 15.04 -2.54 -15.99
C TYR A 45 13.99 -3.50 -16.59
N ASP A 46 12.73 -3.35 -16.23
CA ASP A 46 11.67 -4.28 -16.57
C ASP A 46 11.52 -4.49 -18.09
N ILE A 47 11.51 -3.40 -18.86
CA ILE A 47 11.38 -3.48 -20.33
C ILE A 47 12.54 -4.27 -20.95
N LYS A 48 13.77 -4.05 -20.48
CA LYS A 48 14.95 -4.78 -20.96
C LYS A 48 14.91 -6.27 -20.57
N GLN A 49 14.19 -6.61 -19.52
CA GLN A 49 13.99 -7.98 -19.02
C GLN A 49 12.74 -8.65 -19.61
N GLY A 50 12.09 -8.03 -20.60
CA GLY A 50 10.88 -8.55 -21.24
C GLY A 50 9.61 -8.41 -20.43
N ARG A 51 9.63 -7.66 -19.33
CA ARG A 51 8.44 -7.34 -18.54
C ARG A 51 7.65 -6.21 -19.20
N ASN A 52 6.37 -6.13 -18.88
CA ASN A 52 5.47 -5.12 -19.40
C ASN A 52 4.56 -4.57 -18.31
N TYR A 53 3.68 -3.64 -18.68
CA TYR A 53 2.74 -3.01 -17.75
C TYR A 53 1.82 -3.99 -17.01
N LEU A 54 1.48 -5.13 -17.58
CA LEU A 54 0.61 -6.13 -16.94
C LEU A 54 1.36 -6.97 -15.90
N THR A 55 2.64 -7.21 -16.14
CA THR A 55 3.51 -8.06 -15.33
C THR A 55 4.81 -7.35 -14.94
N PRO A 56 4.74 -6.15 -14.33
CA PRO A 56 5.94 -5.42 -13.94
C PRO A 56 6.64 -6.09 -12.75
N GLY A 57 7.92 -5.77 -12.55
CA GLY A 57 8.71 -6.28 -11.44
C GLY A 57 8.47 -5.59 -10.10
N GLY A 58 7.73 -4.50 -10.08
CA GLY A 58 7.54 -3.68 -8.89
C GLY A 58 6.09 -3.41 -8.53
N ILE A 59 5.95 -2.93 -7.30
CA ILE A 59 4.72 -2.33 -6.78
C ILE A 59 5.02 -0.93 -6.23
N ARG A 60 3.99 -0.07 -6.22
CA ARG A 60 4.06 1.29 -5.69
C ARG A 60 3.02 1.48 -4.59
N LEU A 61 3.48 1.99 -3.46
CA LEU A 61 2.65 2.38 -2.33
C LEU A 61 2.71 3.89 -2.14
N GLY A 62 1.61 4.46 -1.63
CA GLY A 62 1.55 5.86 -1.21
C GLY A 62 1.08 5.95 0.24
N SER A 63 1.78 6.75 1.05
CA SER A 63 1.45 6.95 2.48
C SER A 63 0.58 8.16 2.75
N GLN A 64 0.30 8.99 1.74
CA GLN A 64 -0.39 10.28 1.92
C GLN A 64 -1.78 10.13 2.55
N GLU A 65 -2.56 9.14 2.11
CA GLU A 65 -3.91 8.92 2.66
C GLU A 65 -3.86 8.41 4.10
N CYS A 66 -2.95 7.50 4.39
CA CYS A 66 -2.73 7.01 5.76
C CYS A 66 -2.35 8.15 6.70
N THR A 67 -1.44 9.02 6.28
CA THR A 67 -1.03 10.22 7.03
C THR A 67 -2.21 11.19 7.21
N ARG A 68 -3.01 11.40 6.17
CA ARG A 68 -4.21 12.26 6.25
C ARG A 68 -5.23 11.73 7.25
N LEU A 69 -5.32 10.43 7.45
CA LEU A 69 -6.18 9.79 8.43
C LEU A 69 -5.57 9.73 9.84
N GLY A 70 -4.34 10.23 10.01
CA GLY A 70 -3.67 10.34 11.31
C GLY A 70 -2.78 9.15 11.67
N MET A 71 -2.54 8.23 10.73
CA MET A 71 -1.56 7.16 10.92
C MET A 71 -0.15 7.72 10.98
N LYS A 72 0.68 7.14 11.83
CA LYS A 72 2.08 7.52 12.06
C LYS A 72 3.01 6.33 11.82
N GLU A 73 4.23 6.42 12.28
CA GLU A 73 5.29 5.43 12.05
C GLU A 73 4.91 4.04 12.55
N GLN A 74 4.20 3.96 13.67
CA GLN A 74 3.79 2.68 14.27
C GLN A 74 2.82 1.93 13.35
N GLU A 75 1.84 2.63 12.80
CA GLU A 75 0.87 2.06 11.86
C GLU A 75 1.55 1.67 10.52
N MET A 76 2.58 2.41 10.10
CA MET A 76 3.36 2.02 8.91
C MET A 76 4.09 0.70 9.12
N ILE A 77 4.60 0.42 10.32
CA ILE A 77 5.21 -0.86 10.68
C ILE A 77 4.16 -1.98 10.63
N GLU A 78 2.96 -1.72 11.14
CA GLU A 78 1.87 -2.69 11.12
C GLU A 78 1.43 -3.00 9.69
N ILE A 79 1.22 -1.99 8.85
CA ILE A 79 0.90 -2.14 7.41
C ILE A 79 1.98 -2.96 6.70
N ALA A 80 3.26 -2.66 6.95
CA ALA A 80 4.38 -3.40 6.36
C ALA A 80 4.38 -4.88 6.78
N ASN A 81 4.04 -5.19 8.04
CA ASN A 81 3.90 -6.54 8.54
C ASN A 81 2.72 -7.29 7.89
N LEU A 82 1.57 -6.64 7.70
CA LEU A 82 0.42 -7.23 7.01
C LEU A 82 0.77 -7.58 5.55
N ILE A 83 1.44 -6.67 4.85
CA ILE A 83 1.93 -6.90 3.48
C ILE A 83 2.94 -8.05 3.44
N LYS A 84 3.90 -8.09 4.37
CA LYS A 84 4.89 -9.16 4.49
C LYS A 84 4.23 -10.53 4.70
N ARG A 85 3.24 -10.60 5.57
CA ARG A 85 2.50 -11.86 5.87
C ARG A 85 1.80 -12.39 4.63
N LEU A 86 1.23 -11.52 3.80
CA LEU A 86 0.60 -11.91 2.53
C LEU A 86 1.64 -12.40 1.50
N ILE A 87 2.69 -11.62 1.26
CA ILE A 87 3.62 -11.87 0.15
C ILE A 87 4.65 -12.96 0.48
N ILE A 88 5.16 -12.97 1.73
CA ILE A 88 6.26 -13.85 2.13
C ILE A 88 5.75 -15.09 2.85
N ASN A 89 4.82 -14.92 3.78
CA ASN A 89 4.32 -16.03 4.57
C ASN A 89 3.11 -16.73 3.91
N ASN A 90 2.60 -16.21 2.81
CA ASN A 90 1.43 -16.75 2.08
C ASN A 90 0.20 -16.97 2.98
N GLU A 91 -0.03 -16.07 3.94
CA GLU A 91 -1.20 -16.14 4.80
C GLU A 91 -2.50 -15.89 4.01
N ASN A 92 -3.60 -16.44 4.52
CA ASN A 92 -4.91 -16.31 3.88
C ASN A 92 -5.33 -14.82 3.81
N PRO A 93 -5.58 -14.26 2.59
CA PRO A 93 -5.97 -12.87 2.42
C PRO A 93 -7.24 -12.46 3.19
N LEU A 94 -8.19 -13.36 3.38
CA LEU A 94 -9.42 -13.06 4.12
C LEU A 94 -9.16 -12.84 5.62
N LYS A 95 -8.20 -13.57 6.20
CA LYS A 95 -7.76 -13.34 7.58
C LYS A 95 -7.11 -11.97 7.71
N ILE A 96 -6.16 -11.65 6.83
CA ILE A 96 -5.47 -10.35 6.81
C ILE A 96 -6.47 -9.21 6.56
N ARG A 97 -7.47 -9.40 5.70
CA ARG A 97 -8.54 -8.43 5.46
C ARG A 97 -9.28 -8.03 6.73
N SER A 98 -9.53 -8.98 7.64
CA SER A 98 -10.16 -8.67 8.93
C SER A 98 -9.31 -7.73 9.76
N GLU A 99 -8.00 -8.00 9.85
CA GLU A 99 -7.04 -7.17 10.58
C GLU A 99 -6.87 -5.77 9.93
N VAL A 100 -6.84 -5.70 8.60
CA VAL A 100 -6.82 -4.42 7.84
C VAL A 100 -8.07 -3.59 8.14
N ASN A 101 -9.25 -4.22 8.17
CA ASN A 101 -10.50 -3.52 8.49
C ASN A 101 -10.53 -3.03 9.94
N GLU A 102 -9.99 -3.79 10.88
CA GLU A 102 -9.85 -3.41 12.28
C GLU A 102 -8.92 -2.20 12.41
N LEU A 103 -7.72 -2.25 11.84
CA LEU A 103 -6.78 -1.13 11.81
C LEU A 103 -7.45 0.12 11.22
N LYS A 104 -8.06 -0.01 10.04
CA LYS A 104 -8.74 1.09 9.35
C LYS A 104 -9.86 1.71 10.18
N SER A 105 -10.59 0.91 10.97
CA SER A 105 -11.71 1.40 11.78
C SER A 105 -11.29 2.41 12.84
N SER A 106 -10.04 2.36 13.28
CA SER A 106 -9.46 3.30 14.26
C SER A 106 -9.06 4.65 13.64
N PHE A 107 -9.03 4.76 12.30
CA PHE A 107 -8.55 5.94 11.58
C PHE A 107 -9.62 6.44 10.59
N GLN A 108 -10.67 7.08 11.12
CA GLN A 108 -11.83 7.54 10.36
C GLN A 108 -11.95 9.06 10.29
N THR A 109 -11.04 9.80 10.93
CA THR A 109 -11.08 11.26 10.98
C THR A 109 -9.99 11.85 10.10
N ILE A 110 -10.35 12.79 9.23
CA ILE A 110 -9.39 13.52 8.41
C ILE A 110 -8.63 14.52 9.28
N ASN A 111 -7.30 14.45 9.23
CA ASN A 111 -6.42 15.38 9.89
C ASN A 111 -5.83 16.37 8.88
N TYR A 112 -6.14 17.65 9.07
CA TYR A 112 -5.55 18.76 8.31
C TYR A 112 -4.55 19.52 9.18
N CYS A 113 -3.72 20.36 8.57
CA CYS A 113 -2.86 21.30 9.30
C CYS A 113 -3.67 22.44 9.98
N PHE A 114 -4.93 22.62 9.61
CA PHE A 114 -5.89 23.49 10.28
C PHE A 114 -6.93 22.62 11.02
N LYS A 115 -7.49 23.13 12.13
CA LYS A 115 -8.45 22.40 12.95
C LYS A 115 -9.75 22.12 12.17
N SER A 116 -9.96 20.85 11.80
CA SER A 116 -11.18 20.37 11.17
C SER A 116 -11.48 18.95 11.71
N ASN A 117 -12.71 18.72 12.09
CA ASN A 117 -13.20 17.41 12.56
C ASN A 117 -14.09 16.73 11.52
N THR A 118 -13.81 16.94 10.24
CA THR A 118 -14.58 16.34 9.14
C THR A 118 -14.32 14.83 9.09
N LYS A 119 -15.38 14.04 8.95
CA LYS A 119 -15.26 12.59 8.75
C LYS A 119 -14.59 12.28 7.41
N ALA A 120 -13.78 11.23 7.36
CA ALA A 120 -13.02 10.86 6.18
C ALA A 120 -13.90 10.50 4.97
N TYR A 121 -15.05 9.88 5.23
CA TYR A 121 -15.93 9.36 4.18
C TYR A 121 -17.39 9.68 4.54
N GLU A 122 -17.87 10.82 4.07
CA GLU A 122 -19.30 11.11 4.02
C GLU A 122 -19.80 10.86 2.59
N TYR A 123 -20.63 9.83 2.41
CA TYR A 123 -21.27 9.58 1.15
C TYR A 123 -22.44 10.55 0.99
N ILE A 124 -22.39 11.41 -0.03
CA ILE A 124 -23.52 12.25 -0.41
C ILE A 124 -24.55 11.34 -1.09
N ASN A 125 -25.72 11.19 -0.50
CA ASN A 125 -26.84 10.57 -1.19
C ASN A 125 -27.29 11.53 -2.31
N ILE A 126 -26.93 11.19 -3.54
CA ILE A 126 -27.48 11.87 -4.73
C ILE A 126 -28.89 11.30 -4.92
N GLN A 127 -29.89 12.09 -4.58
CA GLN A 127 -31.30 11.81 -4.89
C GLN A 127 -31.57 12.14 -6.34
#